data_664ca43dc1bfa6a1fa295cfdc02a3db2
#
_entry.id   664ca43dc1bfa6a1fa295cfdc02a3db2
#
_cell.length_a   1.000
_cell.length_b   1.000
_cell.length_c   1.000
_cell.angle_alpha   90.00
_cell.angle_beta   90.00
_cell.angle_gamma   90.00
#
_symmetry.space_group_name_H-M   'P 1'
#
loop_
_entity.id
_entity.type
_entity.pdbx_description
1 polymer ?
#
loop_
_entity_poly.entity_id
_entity_poly.type
_entity_poly.pdbx_seq_one_letter_code
_entity_poly.pdbx_strand_id
1 'polypeptide(L)'
;MNNDTLNALILRHGDNLLRRSGWPDSVDMTPVAPDTVPGWLVACGSLNAGEILTLTEQLCQPLTYGRAALLTASARRLAGTPARLHLYPVRRFPHPERLADCQVIRLPYAQEWLTAAECDDLLAFLKDFIDRICDIVRQDAQRIAAALVPSAAPRLMEKRFGDWRLVADEYGHDNWLDSEDGERLDQVLDGILARDARFCPVLLTLVNESREEIEAAGVMTDLLRFPGEPVRRWFDRRVLRDVLNEVRNTDPIGD
;
A
#
# COMPACT_ATOMS: atom_id res chain seq x y z
N MET A 1 -9.88 -9.89 -9.01
CA MET A 1 -8.84 -8.92 -8.58
C MET A 1 -8.02 -9.63 -7.54
N ASN A 2 -6.74 -9.84 -7.78
CA ASN A 2 -5.87 -10.47 -6.80
C ASN A 2 -5.69 -9.47 -5.65
N ASN A 3 -6.18 -9.82 -4.47
CA ASN A 3 -6.05 -8.97 -3.29
C ASN A 3 -4.58 -8.88 -2.82
N ASP A 4 -3.70 -9.74 -3.33
CA ASP A 4 -2.32 -9.84 -2.85
C ASP A 4 -1.50 -8.59 -3.19
N THR A 5 -1.56 -8.11 -4.44
CA THR A 5 -0.87 -6.86 -4.85
C THR A 5 -1.41 -5.65 -4.08
N LEU A 6 -2.73 -5.55 -3.93
CA LEU A 6 -3.35 -4.47 -3.16
C LEU A 6 -2.90 -4.51 -1.70
N ASN A 7 -2.94 -5.69 -1.08
CA ASN A 7 -2.54 -5.87 0.31
C ASN A 7 -1.04 -5.58 0.51
N ALA A 8 -0.17 -6.03 -0.41
CA ALA A 8 1.27 -5.76 -0.34
C ALA A 8 1.55 -4.25 -0.40
N LEU A 9 0.91 -3.51 -1.31
CA LEU A 9 1.05 -2.06 -1.41
C LEU A 9 0.54 -1.35 -0.15
N ILE A 10 -0.61 -1.74 0.38
CA ILE A 10 -1.20 -1.13 1.58
C ILE A 10 -0.32 -1.39 2.81
N LEU A 11 0.17 -2.62 3.00
CA LEU A 11 1.08 -2.96 4.09
C LEU A 11 2.37 -2.15 3.99
N ARG A 12 3.00 -2.14 2.82
CA ARG A 12 4.22 -1.37 2.57
C ARG A 12 4.02 0.12 2.84
N HIS A 13 2.87 0.68 2.43
CA HIS A 13 2.54 2.08 2.71
C HIS A 13 2.45 2.35 4.21
N GLY A 14 1.78 1.48 4.96
CA GLY A 14 1.67 1.59 6.42
C GLY A 14 3.03 1.52 7.11
N ASP A 15 3.86 0.56 6.74
CA ASP A 15 5.22 0.42 7.27
C ASP A 15 6.09 1.65 6.97
N ASN A 16 6.00 2.18 5.75
CA ASN A 16 6.70 3.40 5.38
C ASN A 16 6.27 4.62 6.22
N LEU A 17 4.99 4.73 6.54
CA LEU A 17 4.48 5.79 7.41
C LEU A 17 4.97 5.63 8.85
N LEU A 18 5.01 4.39 9.39
CA LEU A 18 5.60 4.10 10.69
C LEU A 18 7.08 4.54 10.72
N ARG A 19 7.90 4.08 9.77
CA ARG A 19 9.33 4.41 9.69
C ARG A 19 9.58 5.92 9.59
N ARG A 20 8.84 6.60 8.70
CA ARG A 20 8.92 8.08 8.55
C ARG A 20 8.53 8.83 9.82
N SER A 21 7.66 8.25 10.64
CA SER A 21 7.26 8.81 11.93
C SER A 21 8.22 8.45 13.07
N GLY A 22 9.28 7.66 12.81
CA GLY A 22 10.31 7.30 13.78
C GLY A 22 10.03 6.03 14.57
N TRP A 23 9.01 5.25 14.19
CA TRP A 23 8.80 3.93 14.79
C TRP A 23 9.93 2.98 14.40
N PRO A 24 10.43 2.16 15.34
CA PRO A 24 11.53 1.23 15.07
C PRO A 24 11.08 0.06 14.18
N ASP A 25 12.06 -0.63 13.59
CA ASP A 25 11.84 -1.80 12.72
C ASP A 25 11.21 -3.00 13.43
N SER A 26 11.16 -2.98 14.76
CA SER A 26 10.47 -3.98 15.58
C SER A 26 8.94 -3.83 15.60
N VAL A 27 8.40 -2.82 14.92
CA VAL A 27 6.97 -2.53 14.81
C VAL A 27 6.58 -2.48 13.34
N ASP A 28 5.65 -3.34 12.93
CA ASP A 28 5.13 -3.44 11.57
C ASP A 28 3.61 -3.31 11.54
N MET A 29 3.05 -2.96 10.39
CA MET A 29 1.62 -2.99 10.16
C MET A 29 1.13 -4.40 9.85
N THR A 30 -0.03 -4.74 10.39
CA THR A 30 -0.66 -6.05 10.20
C THR A 30 -2.15 -5.88 9.92
N PRO A 31 -2.77 -6.66 9.02
CA PRO A 31 -4.21 -6.65 8.83
C PRO A 31 -4.95 -7.03 10.10
N VAL A 32 -6.07 -6.36 10.38
CA VAL A 32 -6.92 -6.68 11.55
C VAL A 32 -7.44 -8.11 11.46
N ALA A 33 -7.87 -8.54 10.28
CA ALA A 33 -8.23 -9.92 9.96
C ALA A 33 -8.05 -10.16 8.45
N PRO A 34 -7.89 -11.43 8.00
CA PRO A 34 -7.62 -11.77 6.59
C PRO A 34 -8.65 -11.25 5.59
N ASP A 35 -9.93 -11.18 6.00
CA ASP A 35 -11.05 -10.80 5.15
C ASP A 35 -11.57 -9.38 5.43
N THR A 36 -10.76 -8.53 6.07
CA THR A 36 -11.17 -7.16 6.38
C THR A 36 -11.11 -6.26 5.15
N VAL A 37 -11.81 -5.12 5.26
CA VAL A 37 -11.77 -4.04 4.28
C VAL A 37 -10.30 -3.61 4.05
N PRO A 38 -9.84 -3.49 2.81
CA PRO A 38 -8.49 -3.02 2.51
C PRO A 38 -8.15 -1.73 3.27
N GLY A 39 -6.96 -1.70 3.87
CA GLY A 39 -6.51 -0.55 4.68
C GLY A 39 -6.89 -0.62 6.17
N TRP A 40 -7.57 -1.67 6.63
CA TRP A 40 -7.78 -1.91 8.06
C TRP A 40 -6.56 -2.60 8.67
N LEU A 41 -5.60 -1.78 9.10
CA LEU A 41 -4.33 -2.22 9.68
C LEU A 41 -4.25 -1.83 11.15
N VAL A 42 -3.42 -2.56 11.88
CA VAL A 42 -2.98 -2.27 13.24
C VAL A 42 -1.48 -2.43 13.33
N ALA A 43 -0.84 -1.71 14.25
CA ALA A 43 0.57 -1.87 14.53
C ALA A 43 0.80 -3.08 15.44
N CYS A 44 1.79 -3.90 15.09
CA CYS A 44 2.22 -5.07 15.85
C CYS A 44 3.71 -4.99 16.15
N GLY A 45 4.09 -5.33 17.38
CA GLY A 45 5.50 -5.37 17.77
C GLY A 45 5.73 -5.01 19.22
N SER A 46 6.97 -4.70 19.54
CA SER A 46 7.34 -4.26 20.89
C SER A 46 8.50 -3.28 20.87
N LEU A 47 8.47 -2.32 21.81
CA LEU A 47 9.55 -1.36 22.02
C LEU A 47 10.16 -1.58 23.40
N ASN A 48 11.48 -1.54 23.47
CA ASN A 48 12.17 -1.44 24.75
C ASN A 48 12.14 -0.01 25.30
N ALA A 49 12.56 0.18 26.53
CA ALA A 49 12.52 1.47 27.22
C ALA A 49 13.31 2.60 26.51
N GLY A 50 14.44 2.26 25.87
CA GLY A 50 15.23 3.20 25.08
C GLY A 50 14.52 3.64 23.80
N GLU A 51 13.90 2.69 23.10
CA GLU A 51 13.10 2.97 21.90
C GLU A 51 11.85 3.80 22.22
N ILE A 52 11.20 3.54 23.36
CA ILE A 52 10.08 4.36 23.85
C ILE A 52 10.52 5.81 24.05
N LEU A 53 11.68 6.04 24.67
CA LEU A 53 12.22 7.39 24.88
C LEU A 53 12.51 8.09 23.55
N THR A 54 13.28 7.44 22.67
CA THR A 54 13.66 8.02 21.37
C THR A 54 12.43 8.37 20.54
N LEU A 55 11.46 7.44 20.46
CA LEU A 55 10.20 7.67 19.75
C LEU A 55 9.41 8.83 20.36
N THR A 56 9.26 8.86 21.70
CA THR A 56 8.53 9.93 22.38
C THR A 56 9.17 11.30 22.13
N GLU A 57 10.50 11.42 22.22
CA GLU A 57 11.21 12.66 21.93
C GLU A 57 10.98 13.13 20.49
N GLN A 58 10.98 12.23 19.52
CA GLN A 58 10.71 12.53 18.12
C GLN A 58 9.25 12.98 17.90
N LEU A 59 8.28 12.23 18.41
CA LEU A 59 6.86 12.52 18.24
C LEU A 59 6.41 13.78 19.00
N CYS A 60 7.14 14.18 20.04
CA CYS A 60 6.85 15.39 20.80
C CYS A 60 7.30 16.68 20.12
N GLN A 61 8.14 16.65 19.05
CA GLN A 61 8.65 17.85 18.39
C GLN A 61 7.56 18.87 17.98
N PRO A 62 6.40 18.48 17.44
CA PRO A 62 5.36 19.42 17.06
C PRO A 62 4.46 19.87 18.24
N LEU A 63 4.68 19.38 19.46
CA LEU A 63 3.83 19.67 20.61
C LEU A 63 4.21 20.99 21.31
N THR A 64 3.30 21.51 22.14
CA THR A 64 3.63 22.59 23.06
C THR A 64 4.65 22.13 24.09
N TYR A 65 5.54 23.03 24.50
CA TYR A 65 6.65 22.74 25.40
C TYR A 65 6.22 22.01 26.69
N GLY A 66 5.12 22.43 27.32
CA GLY A 66 4.64 21.84 28.56
C GLY A 66 4.22 20.37 28.40
N ARG A 67 3.45 20.04 27.36
CA ARG A 67 3.00 18.67 27.09
C ARG A 67 4.18 17.78 26.66
N ALA A 68 5.03 18.29 25.79
CA ALA A 68 6.25 17.58 25.37
C ALA A 68 7.15 17.24 26.56
N ALA A 69 7.38 18.21 27.46
CA ALA A 69 8.22 18.00 28.65
C ALA A 69 7.65 16.91 29.59
N LEU A 70 6.34 16.87 29.79
CA LEU A 70 5.70 15.84 30.64
C LEU A 70 5.85 14.43 30.04
N LEU A 71 5.51 14.27 28.75
CA LEU A 71 5.63 12.98 28.07
C LEU A 71 7.07 12.49 28.00
N THR A 72 8.01 13.37 27.66
CA THR A 72 9.43 13.04 27.62
C THR A 72 9.96 12.70 29.03
N ALA A 73 9.52 13.38 30.08
CA ALA A 73 9.92 13.06 31.46
C ALA A 73 9.42 11.67 31.88
N SER A 74 8.19 11.29 31.49
CA SER A 74 7.66 9.93 31.72
C SER A 74 8.47 8.87 30.98
N ALA A 75 8.76 9.08 29.69
CA ALA A 75 9.59 8.19 28.90
C ALA A 75 11.04 8.06 29.44
N ARG A 76 11.64 9.15 29.92
CA ARG A 76 12.98 9.13 30.56
C ARG A 76 13.02 8.30 31.83
N ARG A 77 11.95 8.27 32.64
CA ARG A 77 11.91 7.40 33.83
C ARG A 77 11.86 5.93 33.47
N LEU A 78 11.37 5.57 32.30
CA LEU A 78 11.43 4.21 31.80
C LEU A 78 12.82 3.85 31.27
N ALA A 79 13.60 4.83 30.79
CA ALA A 79 14.92 4.57 30.21
C ALA A 79 15.84 3.85 31.21
N GLY A 80 16.45 2.75 30.74
CA GLY A 80 17.31 1.90 31.58
C GLY A 80 16.56 0.87 32.44
N THR A 81 15.22 0.82 32.36
CA THR A 81 14.41 -0.21 33.01
C THR A 81 14.13 -1.38 32.05
N PRO A 82 13.68 -2.55 32.54
CA PRO A 82 13.25 -3.67 31.68
C PRO A 82 11.86 -3.46 31.06
N ALA A 83 11.28 -2.26 31.18
CA ALA A 83 9.96 -1.96 30.63
C ALA A 83 9.90 -2.21 29.12
N ARG A 84 8.80 -2.79 28.65
CA ARG A 84 8.50 -3.03 27.25
C ARG A 84 7.09 -2.63 26.91
N LEU A 85 6.95 -1.81 25.89
CA LEU A 85 5.66 -1.52 25.27
C LEU A 85 5.32 -2.62 24.27
N HIS A 86 4.09 -3.10 24.31
CA HIS A 86 3.58 -4.12 23.40
C HIS A 86 2.41 -3.57 22.59
N LEU A 87 2.43 -3.88 21.31
CA LEU A 87 1.44 -3.51 20.32
C LEU A 87 0.89 -4.79 19.67
N TYR A 88 -0.43 -4.95 19.64
CA TYR A 88 -1.05 -6.11 19.02
C TYR A 88 -2.53 -5.88 18.72
N PRO A 89 -3.12 -6.66 17.75
CA PRO A 89 -4.54 -6.60 17.48
C PRO A 89 -5.36 -7.20 18.64
N VAL A 90 -6.57 -6.70 18.82
CA VAL A 90 -7.57 -7.33 19.68
C VAL A 90 -7.97 -8.69 19.10
N ARG A 91 -7.74 -9.77 19.83
CA ARG A 91 -7.94 -11.15 19.35
C ARG A 91 -9.40 -11.60 19.12
N ARG A 92 -10.40 -10.82 19.54
CA ARG A 92 -11.83 -11.22 19.46
C ARG A 92 -12.70 -9.99 19.26
N PHE A 93 -12.84 -9.56 18.00
CA PHE A 93 -13.94 -8.68 17.62
C PHE A 93 -14.66 -9.30 16.42
N PRO A 94 -15.90 -9.78 16.58
CA PRO A 94 -16.67 -10.27 15.44
C PRO A 94 -16.98 -9.17 14.42
N HIS A 95 -17.11 -7.90 14.85
CA HIS A 95 -17.32 -6.74 13.96
C HIS A 95 -16.82 -5.47 14.67
N PRO A 96 -15.56 -5.04 14.48
CA PRO A 96 -15.11 -3.77 15.03
C PRO A 96 -15.83 -2.62 14.29
N GLU A 97 -16.56 -1.81 15.06
CA GLU A 97 -17.21 -0.61 14.49
C GLU A 97 -16.20 0.48 14.17
N ARG A 98 -15.05 0.48 14.82
CA ARG A 98 -13.97 1.45 14.65
C ARG A 98 -12.62 0.75 14.63
N LEU A 99 -11.74 1.19 13.72
CA LEU A 99 -10.37 0.68 13.64
C LEU A 99 -9.58 0.92 14.95
N ALA A 100 -9.78 2.06 15.60
CA ALA A 100 -9.16 2.41 16.87
C ALA A 100 -9.43 1.39 17.98
N ASP A 101 -10.55 0.66 17.93
CA ASP A 101 -10.92 -0.37 18.91
C ASP A 101 -10.16 -1.69 18.67
N CYS A 102 -9.51 -1.83 17.50
CA CYS A 102 -8.74 -3.01 17.14
C CYS A 102 -7.29 -2.96 17.63
N GLN A 103 -6.76 -1.78 17.96
CA GLN A 103 -5.39 -1.59 18.41
C GLN A 103 -5.28 -1.69 19.93
N VAL A 104 -4.47 -2.61 20.41
CA VAL A 104 -4.09 -2.70 21.82
C VAL A 104 -2.66 -2.21 22.00
N ILE A 105 -2.49 -1.30 22.96
CA ILE A 105 -1.19 -0.85 23.46
C ILE A 105 -1.11 -1.19 24.96
N ARG A 106 -0.04 -1.83 25.39
CA ARG A 106 0.18 -2.16 26.81
C ARG A 106 1.64 -1.92 27.20
N LEU A 107 1.81 -1.40 28.40
CA LEU A 107 3.09 -1.25 29.07
C LEU A 107 2.99 -1.99 30.43
N PRO A 108 3.25 -3.32 30.46
CA PRO A 108 3.16 -4.11 31.68
C PRO A 108 4.11 -3.58 32.76
N TYR A 109 3.69 -3.63 34.01
CA TYR A 109 4.46 -3.21 35.19
C TYR A 109 4.89 -1.72 35.19
N ALA A 110 4.28 -0.88 34.35
CA ALA A 110 4.60 0.56 34.29
C ALA A 110 4.46 1.27 35.64
N GLN A 111 3.57 0.79 36.51
CA GLN A 111 3.35 1.32 37.86
C GLN A 111 4.59 1.27 38.78
N GLU A 112 5.62 0.50 38.43
CA GLU A 112 6.90 0.50 39.14
C GLU A 112 7.70 1.79 38.92
N TRP A 113 7.44 2.50 37.82
CA TRP A 113 8.23 3.69 37.41
C TRP A 113 7.37 4.92 37.11
N LEU A 114 6.09 4.73 36.80
CA LEU A 114 5.15 5.79 36.43
C LEU A 114 3.91 5.74 37.34
N THR A 115 3.34 6.90 37.59
CA THR A 115 1.97 6.97 38.13
C THR A 115 0.97 6.49 37.06
N ALA A 116 -0.23 6.10 37.49
CA ALA A 116 -1.29 5.67 36.57
C ALA A 116 -1.59 6.76 35.50
N ALA A 117 -1.71 8.02 35.91
CA ALA A 117 -1.99 9.13 35.01
C ALA A 117 -0.88 9.32 33.95
N GLU A 118 0.38 9.23 34.36
CA GLU A 118 1.52 9.35 33.43
C GLU A 118 1.60 8.20 32.43
N CYS A 119 1.29 6.98 32.89
CA CYS A 119 1.21 5.82 32.02
C CYS A 119 0.08 5.97 31.00
N ASP A 120 -1.12 6.35 31.47
CA ASP A 120 -2.29 6.55 30.61
C ASP A 120 -2.04 7.66 29.59
N ASP A 121 -1.45 8.79 29.98
CA ASP A 121 -1.11 9.89 29.07
C ASP A 121 -0.10 9.47 28.00
N LEU A 122 0.94 8.71 28.38
CA LEU A 122 1.95 8.23 27.43
C LEU A 122 1.34 7.21 26.44
N LEU A 123 0.56 6.26 26.94
CA LEU A 123 -0.10 5.26 26.12
C LEU A 123 -1.12 5.88 25.17
N ALA A 124 -1.95 6.82 25.66
CA ALA A 124 -2.90 7.56 24.84
C ALA A 124 -2.19 8.35 23.72
N PHE A 125 -1.09 9.03 24.06
CA PHE A 125 -0.30 9.78 23.11
C PHE A 125 0.26 8.91 21.97
N LEU A 126 0.87 7.76 22.32
CA LEU A 126 1.41 6.83 21.33
C LEU A 126 0.29 6.20 20.49
N LYS A 127 -0.85 5.87 21.12
CA LYS A 127 -2.01 5.33 20.44
C LYS A 127 -2.58 6.32 19.41
N ASP A 128 -2.74 7.58 19.78
CA ASP A 128 -3.23 8.63 18.88
C ASP A 128 -2.39 8.76 17.61
N PHE A 129 -1.07 8.55 17.71
CA PHE A 129 -0.18 8.55 16.54
C PHE A 129 -0.42 7.35 15.62
N ILE A 130 -0.56 6.16 16.19
CA ILE A 130 -0.87 4.94 15.41
C ILE A 130 -2.23 5.10 14.73
N ASP A 131 -3.24 5.55 15.46
CA ASP A 131 -4.60 5.72 14.94
C ASP A 131 -4.59 6.69 13.73
N ARG A 132 -3.81 7.78 13.79
CA ARG A 132 -3.64 8.70 12.65
C ARG A 132 -2.97 8.04 11.45
N ILE A 133 -1.93 7.23 11.66
CA ILE A 133 -1.28 6.49 10.57
C ILE A 133 -2.28 5.52 9.94
N CYS A 134 -3.02 4.76 10.76
CA CYS A 134 -4.05 3.86 10.28
C CYS A 134 -5.16 4.58 9.49
N ASP A 135 -5.55 5.79 9.91
CA ASP A 135 -6.53 6.60 9.19
C ASP A 135 -6.00 7.08 7.82
N ILE A 136 -4.72 7.49 7.75
CA ILE A 136 -4.08 7.86 6.48
C ILE A 136 -4.04 6.66 5.54
N VAL A 137 -3.56 5.49 6.04
CA VAL A 137 -3.51 4.26 5.24
C VAL A 137 -4.89 3.89 4.71
N ARG A 138 -5.94 3.99 5.53
CA ARG A 138 -7.31 3.67 5.12
C ARG A 138 -7.83 4.60 4.02
N GLN A 139 -7.51 5.89 4.08
CA GLN A 139 -7.86 6.85 3.04
C GLN A 139 -7.09 6.58 1.74
N ASP A 140 -5.79 6.34 1.85
CA ASP A 140 -4.94 6.07 0.70
C ASP A 140 -5.20 4.71 0.06
N ALA A 141 -5.66 3.72 0.84
CA ALA A 141 -6.04 2.40 0.33
C ALA A 141 -7.11 2.47 -0.77
N GLN A 142 -8.03 3.44 -0.69
CA GLN A 142 -9.04 3.65 -1.74
C GLN A 142 -8.40 4.17 -3.03
N ARG A 143 -7.41 5.07 -2.93
CA ARG A 143 -6.66 5.60 -4.08
C ARG A 143 -5.80 4.50 -4.72
N ILE A 144 -5.13 3.70 -3.90
CA ILE A 144 -4.34 2.55 -4.36
C ILE A 144 -5.26 1.56 -5.08
N ALA A 145 -6.37 1.16 -4.47
CA ALA A 145 -7.33 0.24 -5.08
C ALA A 145 -7.87 0.77 -6.42
N ALA A 146 -8.23 2.05 -6.48
CA ALA A 146 -8.71 2.67 -7.71
C ALA A 146 -7.65 2.70 -8.82
N ALA A 147 -6.36 2.80 -8.48
CA ALA A 147 -5.27 2.77 -9.46
C ALA A 147 -5.01 1.39 -10.08
N LEU A 148 -5.43 0.32 -9.39
CA LEU A 148 -5.22 -1.08 -9.81
C LEU A 148 -6.34 -1.64 -10.70
N VAL A 149 -7.49 -0.98 -10.77
CA VAL A 149 -8.65 -1.46 -11.55
C VAL A 149 -8.84 -0.63 -12.81
N PRO A 150 -9.45 -1.19 -13.88
CA PRO A 150 -9.77 -0.43 -15.08
C PRO A 150 -10.63 0.80 -14.78
N SER A 151 -10.39 1.88 -15.50
CA SER A 151 -11.22 3.10 -15.44
C SER A 151 -12.56 2.89 -16.16
N ALA A 152 -13.50 3.82 -15.94
CA ALA A 152 -14.78 3.81 -16.65
C ALA A 152 -14.63 3.97 -18.18
N ALA A 153 -13.51 4.55 -18.64
CA ALA A 153 -13.14 4.65 -20.05
C ALA A 153 -11.82 3.89 -20.29
N PRO A 154 -11.87 2.56 -20.37
CA PRO A 154 -10.67 1.72 -20.37
C PRO A 154 -9.84 1.83 -21.65
N ARG A 155 -10.40 2.36 -22.76
CA ARG A 155 -9.70 2.53 -24.03
C ARG A 155 -8.58 3.55 -23.94
N LEU A 156 -7.34 3.10 -24.16
CA LEU A 156 -6.12 3.91 -24.13
C LEU A 156 -5.61 4.26 -25.51
N MET A 157 -5.78 3.34 -26.46
CA MET A 157 -5.32 3.52 -27.84
C MET A 157 -6.17 2.68 -28.79
N GLU A 158 -6.44 3.25 -29.96
CA GLU A 158 -6.95 2.52 -31.13
C GLU A 158 -6.19 2.98 -32.37
N LYS A 159 -5.68 2.04 -33.15
CA LYS A 159 -4.96 2.31 -34.38
C LYS A 159 -5.35 1.32 -35.46
N ARG A 160 -5.73 1.83 -36.63
CA ARG A 160 -6.10 1.03 -37.82
C ARG A 160 -4.97 1.01 -38.83
N PHE A 161 -4.79 -0.11 -39.49
CA PHE A 161 -3.83 -0.32 -40.56
C PHE A 161 -4.30 -1.43 -41.50
N GLY A 162 -4.74 -1.06 -42.69
CA GLY A 162 -5.42 -2.01 -43.61
C GLY A 162 -6.67 -2.58 -42.98
N ASP A 163 -6.83 -3.90 -43.04
CA ASP A 163 -7.94 -4.63 -42.49
C ASP A 163 -7.79 -4.93 -40.97
N TRP A 164 -6.76 -4.34 -40.36
CA TRP A 164 -6.44 -4.61 -38.97
C TRP A 164 -6.69 -3.41 -38.07
N ARG A 165 -7.16 -3.70 -36.87
CA ARG A 165 -7.33 -2.72 -35.80
C ARG A 165 -6.60 -3.19 -34.54
N LEU A 166 -5.61 -2.41 -34.11
CA LEU A 166 -4.88 -2.60 -32.86
C LEU A 166 -5.54 -1.76 -31.76
N VAL A 167 -5.87 -2.40 -30.69
CA VAL A 167 -6.56 -1.80 -29.52
C VAL A 167 -5.74 -2.04 -28.26
N ALA A 168 -5.64 -1.02 -27.42
CA ALA A 168 -5.09 -1.15 -26.08
C ALA A 168 -6.11 -0.65 -25.07
N ASP A 169 -6.56 -1.54 -24.20
CA ASP A 169 -7.55 -1.27 -23.16
C ASP A 169 -6.97 -1.56 -21.77
N GLU A 170 -7.34 -0.77 -20.76
CA GLU A 170 -7.11 -1.19 -19.37
C GLU A 170 -7.85 -2.51 -19.10
N TYR A 171 -7.19 -3.45 -18.46
CA TYR A 171 -7.70 -4.80 -18.31
C TYR A 171 -7.71 -5.23 -16.84
N GLY A 172 -8.84 -5.80 -16.42
CA GLY A 172 -9.04 -6.30 -15.07
C GLY A 172 -8.36 -7.64 -14.83
N HIS A 173 -7.06 -7.70 -15.05
CA HIS A 173 -6.22 -8.87 -14.75
C HIS A 173 -5.36 -8.60 -13.52
N ASP A 174 -4.85 -9.67 -12.89
CA ASP A 174 -3.95 -9.53 -11.77
C ASP A 174 -2.62 -8.91 -12.22
N ASN A 175 -2.25 -7.81 -11.60
CA ASN A 175 -0.90 -7.28 -11.73
C ASN A 175 0.07 -8.25 -11.03
N TRP A 176 1.14 -8.57 -11.71
CA TRP A 176 2.22 -9.32 -11.12
C TRP A 176 3.20 -8.32 -10.49
N LEU A 177 3.09 -8.15 -9.18
CA LEU A 177 4.03 -7.37 -8.40
C LEU A 177 4.60 -8.30 -7.34
N ASP A 178 5.93 -8.43 -7.34
CA ASP A 178 6.63 -9.19 -6.32
C ASP A 178 6.49 -8.45 -4.97
N SER A 179 5.81 -9.09 -4.02
CA SER A 179 5.60 -8.53 -2.69
C SER A 179 6.89 -8.40 -1.88
N GLU A 180 7.96 -9.08 -2.28
CA GLU A 180 9.28 -9.01 -1.64
C GLU A 180 10.16 -7.90 -2.23
N ASP A 181 9.84 -7.38 -3.41
CA ASP A 181 10.56 -6.24 -4.01
C ASP A 181 10.10 -4.91 -3.41
N GLY A 182 10.65 -4.59 -2.24
CA GLY A 182 10.33 -3.37 -1.51
C GLY A 182 10.60 -2.08 -2.28
N GLU A 183 11.62 -2.04 -3.14
CA GLU A 183 11.95 -0.86 -3.95
C GLU A 183 10.88 -0.64 -5.03
N ARG A 184 10.44 -1.70 -5.68
CA ARG A 184 9.37 -1.63 -6.69
C ARG A 184 8.04 -1.23 -6.06
N LEU A 185 7.70 -1.79 -4.89
CA LEU A 185 6.53 -1.38 -4.13
C LEU A 185 6.54 0.12 -3.82
N ASP A 186 7.68 0.65 -3.36
CA ASP A 186 7.84 2.08 -3.06
C ASP A 186 7.69 2.96 -4.30
N GLN A 187 8.25 2.54 -5.45
CA GLN A 187 8.09 3.25 -6.73
C GLN A 187 6.63 3.31 -7.18
N VAL A 188 5.90 2.20 -7.06
CA VAL A 188 4.48 2.13 -7.41
C VAL A 188 3.65 3.01 -6.49
N LEU A 189 3.88 2.94 -5.17
CA LEU A 189 3.22 3.79 -4.18
C LEU A 189 3.45 5.28 -4.43
N ASP A 190 4.70 5.68 -4.66
CA ASP A 190 5.03 7.07 -4.99
C ASP A 190 4.34 7.52 -6.29
N GLY A 191 4.35 6.65 -7.30
CA GLY A 191 3.63 6.91 -8.55
C GLY A 191 2.14 7.14 -8.33
N ILE A 192 1.47 6.28 -7.58
CA ILE A 192 0.03 6.37 -7.32
C ILE A 192 -0.31 7.54 -6.41
N LEU A 193 0.36 7.65 -5.26
CA LEU A 193 -0.04 8.59 -4.21
C LEU A 193 0.46 10.01 -4.44
N ALA A 194 1.64 10.20 -5.04
CA ALA A 194 2.19 11.53 -5.27
C ALA A 194 1.93 12.06 -6.69
N ARG A 195 1.71 11.18 -7.68
CA ARG A 195 1.62 11.59 -9.10
C ARG A 195 0.38 11.07 -9.82
N ASP A 196 -0.60 10.52 -9.09
CA ASP A 196 -1.87 9.98 -9.61
C ASP A 196 -1.70 8.96 -10.75
N ALA A 197 -0.62 8.17 -10.69
CA ALA A 197 -0.35 7.14 -11.68
C ALA A 197 -1.38 6.00 -11.60
N ARG A 198 -1.56 5.31 -12.73
CA ARG A 198 -2.34 4.08 -12.86
C ARG A 198 -1.39 2.89 -12.91
N PHE A 199 -1.72 1.84 -12.18
CA PHE A 199 -0.98 0.58 -12.16
C PHE A 199 -1.90 -0.59 -12.56
N CYS A 200 -2.75 -0.37 -13.53
CA CYS A 200 -3.67 -1.36 -14.07
C CYS A 200 -3.06 -1.99 -15.33
N PRO A 201 -3.09 -3.33 -15.49
CA PRO A 201 -2.66 -4.01 -16.70
C PRO A 201 -3.35 -3.48 -17.96
N VAL A 202 -2.68 -3.63 -19.10
CA VAL A 202 -3.21 -3.24 -20.41
C VAL A 202 -3.28 -4.44 -21.32
N LEU A 203 -4.47 -4.74 -21.82
CA LEU A 203 -4.70 -5.74 -22.85
C LEU A 203 -4.48 -5.10 -24.22
N LEU A 204 -3.55 -5.67 -24.98
CA LEU A 204 -3.34 -5.36 -26.38
C LEU A 204 -4.07 -6.40 -27.22
N THR A 205 -4.98 -5.94 -28.10
CA THR A 205 -5.80 -6.82 -28.94
C THR A 205 -5.62 -6.44 -30.40
N LEU A 206 -5.39 -7.42 -31.25
CA LEU A 206 -5.40 -7.27 -32.70
C LEU A 206 -6.68 -7.89 -33.26
N VAL A 207 -7.48 -7.07 -33.92
CA VAL A 207 -8.77 -7.44 -34.50
C VAL A 207 -8.68 -7.38 -36.01
N ASN A 208 -9.15 -8.42 -36.70
CA ASN A 208 -9.39 -8.41 -38.14
C ASN A 208 -10.76 -7.79 -38.39
N GLU A 209 -10.82 -6.60 -38.98
CA GLU A 209 -12.09 -5.89 -39.23
C GLU A 209 -12.96 -6.57 -40.27
N SER A 210 -12.38 -7.29 -41.23
CA SER A 210 -13.15 -8.00 -42.28
C SER A 210 -13.85 -9.25 -41.74
N ARG A 211 -13.31 -9.87 -40.66
CA ARG A 211 -13.88 -11.07 -40.04
C ARG A 211 -14.57 -10.78 -38.72
N GLU A 212 -14.41 -9.58 -38.16
CA GLU A 212 -14.84 -9.20 -36.81
C GLU A 212 -14.28 -10.12 -35.71
N GLU A 213 -13.10 -10.71 -35.92
CA GLU A 213 -12.49 -11.68 -35.03
C GLU A 213 -11.24 -11.11 -34.35
N ILE A 214 -11.03 -11.51 -33.09
CA ILE A 214 -9.78 -11.26 -32.37
C ILE A 214 -8.79 -12.33 -32.81
N GLU A 215 -7.74 -11.92 -33.49
CA GLU A 215 -6.73 -12.84 -34.03
C GLU A 215 -5.58 -13.09 -33.04
N ALA A 216 -5.25 -12.08 -32.22
CA ALA A 216 -4.24 -12.21 -31.19
C ALA A 216 -4.45 -11.21 -30.05
N ALA A 217 -3.98 -11.57 -28.89
CA ALA A 217 -4.01 -10.71 -27.69
C ALA A 217 -2.77 -10.91 -26.82
N GLY A 218 -2.33 -9.84 -26.17
CA GLY A 218 -1.24 -9.87 -25.22
C GLY A 218 -1.49 -8.91 -24.07
N VAL A 219 -1.06 -9.27 -22.86
CA VAL A 219 -1.23 -8.45 -21.66
C VAL A 219 0.09 -7.81 -21.27
N MET A 220 0.07 -6.50 -21.10
CA MET A 220 1.18 -5.74 -20.51
C MET A 220 0.89 -5.57 -19.03
N THR A 221 1.70 -6.18 -18.19
CA THR A 221 1.66 -6.08 -16.72
C THR A 221 2.77 -5.16 -16.22
N ASP A 222 2.77 -4.84 -14.93
CA ASP A 222 3.80 -4.03 -14.27
C ASP A 222 4.00 -2.63 -14.90
N LEU A 223 2.91 -2.06 -15.40
CA LEU A 223 2.91 -0.75 -16.07
C LEU A 223 2.48 0.37 -15.12
N LEU A 224 3.42 1.25 -14.78
CA LEU A 224 3.13 2.50 -14.08
C LEU A 224 2.92 3.61 -15.13
N ARG A 225 1.69 4.06 -15.29
CA ARG A 225 1.28 5.05 -16.30
C ARG A 225 0.88 6.36 -15.63
N PHE A 226 1.47 7.46 -16.06
CA PHE A 226 1.20 8.79 -15.50
C PHE A 226 0.15 9.56 -16.31
N PRO A 227 -0.65 10.43 -15.67
CA PRO A 227 -1.62 11.29 -16.34
C PRO A 227 -0.96 12.11 -17.45
N GLY A 228 -1.55 12.10 -18.64
CA GLY A 228 -1.04 12.85 -19.81
C GLY A 228 0.21 12.26 -20.46
N GLU A 229 0.70 11.13 -20.00
CA GLU A 229 1.85 10.48 -20.61
C GLU A 229 1.51 9.90 -21.98
N PRO A 230 2.32 10.19 -23.04
CA PRO A 230 2.05 9.64 -24.35
C PRO A 230 2.25 8.12 -24.37
N VAL A 231 1.36 7.41 -25.11
CA VAL A 231 1.34 5.94 -25.23
C VAL A 231 2.72 5.34 -25.53
N ARG A 232 3.53 6.02 -26.38
CA ARG A 232 4.88 5.57 -26.78
C ARG A 232 5.85 5.38 -25.59
N ARG A 233 5.58 5.96 -24.42
CA ARG A 233 6.48 5.86 -23.25
C ARG A 233 6.24 4.60 -22.43
N TRP A 234 5.00 4.14 -22.34
CA TRP A 234 4.65 2.95 -21.58
C TRP A 234 4.36 1.72 -22.45
N PHE A 235 4.24 1.90 -23.77
CA PHE A 235 3.91 0.84 -24.71
C PHE A 235 5.10 -0.12 -24.92
N ASP A 236 4.96 -1.38 -24.54
CA ASP A 236 5.97 -2.40 -24.78
C ASP A 236 5.88 -2.96 -26.21
N ARG A 237 6.91 -2.65 -27.01
CA ARG A 237 7.02 -3.14 -28.40
C ARG A 237 7.29 -4.64 -28.49
N ARG A 238 7.74 -5.29 -27.41
CA ARG A 238 7.94 -6.76 -27.40
C ARG A 238 6.58 -7.45 -27.41
N VAL A 239 5.67 -7.04 -26.54
CA VAL A 239 4.29 -7.57 -26.51
C VAL A 239 3.60 -7.35 -27.86
N LEU A 240 3.76 -6.19 -28.49
CA LEU A 240 3.23 -5.98 -29.85
C LEU A 240 3.82 -6.95 -30.87
N ARG A 241 5.14 -7.19 -30.80
CA ARG A 241 5.81 -8.14 -31.71
C ARG A 241 5.28 -9.55 -31.53
N ASP A 242 5.09 -9.96 -30.29
CA ASP A 242 4.59 -11.29 -29.96
C ASP A 242 3.17 -11.49 -30.46
N VAL A 243 2.29 -10.51 -30.25
CA VAL A 243 0.92 -10.48 -30.80
C VAL A 243 0.92 -10.57 -32.34
N LEU A 244 1.81 -9.81 -33.03
CA LEU A 244 1.90 -9.85 -34.49
C LEU A 244 2.50 -11.16 -35.02
N ASN A 245 3.42 -11.78 -34.28
CA ASN A 245 3.99 -13.07 -34.65
C ASN A 245 2.96 -14.21 -34.49
N GLU A 246 2.09 -14.13 -33.51
CA GLU A 246 1.00 -15.09 -33.28
C GLU A 246 0.08 -15.16 -34.51
N VAL A 247 -0.32 -14.01 -35.04
CA VAL A 247 -1.13 -13.92 -36.27
C VAL A 247 -0.39 -14.48 -37.49
N ARG A 248 0.91 -14.16 -37.65
CA ARG A 248 1.70 -14.68 -38.78
C ARG A 248 1.85 -16.21 -38.77
N ASN A 249 1.83 -16.81 -37.58
CA ASN A 249 1.94 -18.26 -37.43
C ASN A 249 0.59 -18.97 -37.59
N THR A 250 -0.53 -18.25 -37.45
CA THR A 250 -1.89 -18.77 -37.57
C THR A 250 -2.43 -18.73 -39.00
N ASP A 251 -1.93 -17.81 -39.84
CA ASP A 251 -2.14 -17.79 -41.30
C ASP A 251 -0.94 -18.49 -41.99
N PRO A 252 -0.96 -19.81 -42.23
CA PRO A 252 -0.01 -20.41 -43.13
C PRO A 252 -0.31 -19.80 -44.53
N ILE A 253 0.65 -19.01 -45.03
CA ILE A 253 0.66 -18.42 -46.36
C ILE A 253 0.12 -19.49 -47.33
N GLY A 254 -1.12 -19.31 -47.74
CA GLY A 254 -1.68 -20.08 -48.84
C GLY A 254 -0.91 -19.69 -50.11
N ASP A 255 -0.18 -20.67 -50.63
CA ASP A 255 0.41 -20.64 -51.97
C ASP A 255 -0.67 -20.44 -53.05
#